data_9c9d25729cbfea236335c2d7628f4bf6
#
_entry.id   9c9d25729cbfea236335c2d7628f4bf6
#
_cell.length_a   1.000
_cell.length_b   1.000
_cell.length_c   1.000
_cell.angle_alpha   90.00
_cell.angle_beta   90.00
_cell.angle_gamma   90.00
#
_symmetry.space_group_name_H-M   'P 1'
#
loop_
_entity.id
_entity.type
_entity.pdbx_description
1 polymer ?
#
loop_
_entity_poly.entity_id
_entity_poly.type
_entity_poly.pdbx_seq_one_letter_code
_entity_poly.pdbx_strand_id
1 'polypeptide(L)'
;GGSTITQQLAKNLFLNKEKTYSRKYAELLYSFLLEHFLGKNRILELYMNYAQWGKNIFGCEAASQFYYKKSCQNLTRSEAARLAAVLSMPSKLTPHHKTNYMGKRIAMIGQNLYLHKTINDSQYFSLTGLLPPSMVKDSNSTSSSPENKKEKKDNRIFY
;
A
#
# COMPACT_ATOMS: atom_id res chain seq x y z
N GLY A 1 10.29 -6.81 1.97
CA GLY A 1 10.97 -6.24 3.13
C GLY A 1 10.10 -5.21 3.83
N GLY A 2 9.96 -5.32 5.15
CA GLY A 2 9.08 -4.50 5.96
C GLY A 2 9.76 -3.26 6.55
N SER A 3 10.42 -2.43 5.74
CA SER A 3 10.96 -1.16 6.24
C SER A 3 9.83 -0.15 6.48
N THR A 4 9.88 0.55 7.63
CA THR A 4 8.93 1.63 7.94
C THR A 4 9.18 2.88 7.07
N ILE A 5 8.20 3.80 7.04
CA ILE A 5 8.35 5.10 6.38
C ILE A 5 9.55 5.85 6.95
N THR A 6 9.75 5.83 8.27
CA THR A 6 10.87 6.47 8.94
C THR A 6 12.22 5.90 8.51
N GLN A 7 12.33 4.56 8.40
CA GLN A 7 13.55 3.91 7.90
C GLN A 7 13.81 4.26 6.43
N GLN A 8 12.78 4.35 5.61
CA GLN A 8 12.93 4.77 4.21
C GLN A 8 13.38 6.23 4.12
N LEU A 9 12.83 7.11 4.96
CA LEU A 9 13.25 8.51 5.06
C LEU A 9 14.70 8.62 5.50
N ALA A 10 15.08 7.94 6.58
CA ALA A 10 16.45 7.90 7.07
C ALA A 10 17.45 7.47 5.99
N LYS A 11 17.11 6.40 5.26
CA LYS A 11 17.90 5.94 4.12
C LYS A 11 18.05 7.02 3.04
N ASN A 12 16.95 7.70 2.69
CA ASN A 12 16.96 8.69 1.60
C ASN A 12 17.72 9.97 1.97
N LEU A 13 17.71 10.36 3.25
CA LEU A 13 18.35 11.60 3.71
C LEU A 13 19.84 11.45 4.06
N PHE A 14 20.22 10.32 4.66
CA PHE A 14 21.51 10.22 5.33
C PHE A 14 22.42 9.11 4.81
N LEU A 15 21.92 8.19 3.97
CA LEU A 15 22.68 6.98 3.64
C LEU A 15 22.88 6.82 2.14
N ASN A 16 24.06 6.28 1.79
CA ASN A 16 24.42 5.93 0.42
C ASN A 16 23.65 4.70 -0.10
N LYS A 17 23.69 4.47 -1.43
CA LYS A 17 22.97 3.36 -2.09
C LYS A 17 23.58 1.98 -1.87
N GLU A 18 24.74 1.88 -1.23
CA GLU A 18 25.42 0.61 -0.97
C GLU A 18 24.59 -0.29 -0.04
N LYS A 19 24.55 -1.59 -0.36
CA LYS A 19 23.80 -2.58 0.42
C LYS A 19 24.73 -3.28 1.40
N THR A 20 25.02 -2.66 2.53
CA THR A 20 25.83 -3.23 3.61
C THR A 20 25.00 -3.42 4.89
N TYR A 21 25.41 -4.34 5.75
CA TYR A 21 24.76 -4.53 7.06
C TYR A 21 24.96 -3.31 7.97
N SER A 22 26.14 -2.68 7.93
CA SER A 22 26.42 -1.44 8.66
C SER A 22 25.46 -0.31 8.27
N ARG A 23 25.16 -0.18 6.97
CA ARG A 23 24.17 0.77 6.51
C ARG A 23 22.77 0.46 7.07
N LYS A 24 22.38 -0.82 7.16
CA LYS A 24 21.06 -1.20 7.71
C LYS A 24 20.97 -0.89 9.21
N TYR A 25 22.06 -1.03 9.92
CA TYR A 25 22.13 -0.61 11.33
C TYR A 25 22.03 0.91 11.48
N ALA A 26 22.76 1.67 10.66
CA ALA A 26 22.67 3.13 10.64
C ALA A 26 21.24 3.61 10.27
N GLU A 27 20.56 2.95 9.32
CA GLU A 27 19.16 3.22 8.96
C GLU A 27 18.23 3.08 10.17
N LEU A 28 18.44 2.05 11.01
CA LEU A 28 17.65 1.84 12.21
C LEU A 28 17.94 2.93 13.26
N LEU A 29 19.21 3.27 13.48
CA LEU A 29 19.61 4.31 14.43
C LEU A 29 19.06 5.68 14.03
N TYR A 30 19.22 6.08 12.76
CA TYR A 30 18.67 7.34 12.27
C TYR A 30 17.14 7.37 12.32
N SER A 31 16.47 6.24 12.09
CA SER A 31 15.02 6.19 12.21
C SER A 31 14.54 6.41 13.64
N PHE A 32 15.24 5.85 14.62
CA PHE A 32 14.96 6.09 16.03
C PHE A 32 15.14 7.57 16.40
N LEU A 33 16.25 8.19 15.97
CA LEU A 33 16.50 9.61 16.19
C LEU A 33 15.43 10.50 15.53
N LEU A 34 15.05 10.21 14.29
CA LEU A 34 13.98 10.93 13.62
C LEU A 34 12.66 10.86 14.37
N GLU A 35 12.26 9.68 14.85
CA GLU A 35 11.02 9.51 15.63
C GLU A 35 11.08 10.23 16.98
N HIS A 36 12.25 10.22 17.62
CA HIS A 36 12.44 10.91 18.90
C HIS A 36 12.34 12.44 18.78
N PHE A 37 12.96 13.02 17.73
CA PHE A 37 13.07 14.48 17.61
C PHE A 37 11.99 15.15 16.77
N LEU A 38 11.38 14.48 15.78
CA LEU A 38 10.52 15.14 14.82
C LEU A 38 9.03 14.84 15.00
N GLY A 39 8.66 13.71 15.58
CA GLY A 39 7.28 13.25 15.64
C GLY A 39 6.72 12.82 14.26
N LYS A 40 5.60 12.09 14.29
CA LYS A 40 5.06 11.38 13.12
C LYS A 40 4.63 12.31 11.97
N ASN A 41 4.02 13.45 12.28
CA ASN A 41 3.52 14.38 11.27
C ASN A 41 4.68 14.99 10.46
N ARG A 42 5.74 15.40 11.15
CA ARG A 42 6.92 15.96 10.48
C ARG A 42 7.67 14.91 9.67
N ILE A 43 7.76 13.69 10.16
CA ILE A 43 8.33 12.55 9.41
C ILE A 43 7.54 12.31 8.12
N LEU A 44 6.20 12.30 8.20
CA LEU A 44 5.35 12.10 7.03
C LEU A 44 5.53 13.25 6.02
N GLU A 45 5.56 14.50 6.47
CA GLU A 45 5.80 15.66 5.63
C GLU A 45 7.14 15.56 4.89
N LEU A 46 8.23 15.25 5.61
CA LEU A 46 9.54 15.05 5.00
C LEU A 46 9.53 13.87 4.03
N TYR A 47 8.89 12.75 4.41
CA TYR A 47 8.76 11.61 3.51
C TYR A 47 8.05 11.96 2.21
N MET A 48 6.94 12.70 2.28
CA MET A 48 6.21 13.16 1.09
C MET A 48 7.05 14.04 0.18
N ASN A 49 7.98 14.82 0.73
CA ASN A 49 8.85 15.71 -0.04
C ASN A 49 10.11 15.01 -0.59
N TYR A 50 10.67 14.04 0.13
CA TYR A 50 11.97 13.44 -0.24
C TYR A 50 11.87 12.00 -0.80
N ALA A 51 10.73 11.32 -0.67
CA ALA A 51 10.57 10.00 -1.24
C ALA A 51 10.62 10.04 -2.78
N GLN A 52 11.12 8.96 -3.35
CA GLN A 52 11.10 8.76 -4.80
C GLN A 52 9.74 8.24 -5.24
N TRP A 53 9.09 8.92 -6.17
CA TRP A 53 7.76 8.61 -6.71
C TRP A 53 7.78 8.18 -8.17
N GLY A 54 8.94 8.11 -8.78
CA GLY A 54 9.14 7.71 -10.16
C GLY A 54 10.62 7.67 -10.52
N LYS A 55 10.96 7.31 -11.76
CA LYS A 55 12.34 7.39 -12.21
C LYS A 55 12.80 8.86 -12.20
N ASN A 56 13.72 9.18 -11.29
CA ASN A 56 14.24 10.54 -11.08
C ASN A 56 13.18 11.59 -10.67
N ILE A 57 12.05 11.15 -10.09
CA ILE A 57 11.01 12.05 -9.59
C ILE A 57 10.98 11.91 -8.07
N PHE A 58 11.25 13.01 -7.38
CA PHE A 58 11.28 13.10 -5.92
C PHE A 58 10.26 14.12 -5.43
N GLY A 59 9.55 13.78 -4.38
CA GLY A 59 8.50 14.61 -3.81
C GLY A 59 7.12 14.40 -4.45
N CYS A 60 6.07 14.46 -3.61
CA CYS A 60 4.68 14.26 -4.03
C CYS A 60 4.23 15.32 -5.03
N GLU A 61 4.61 16.59 -4.83
CA GLU A 61 4.21 17.67 -5.72
C GLU A 61 4.78 17.46 -7.12
N ALA A 62 6.08 17.16 -7.24
CA ALA A 62 6.71 16.89 -8.54
C ALA A 62 6.07 15.69 -9.25
N ALA A 63 5.76 14.62 -8.49
CA ALA A 63 5.10 13.44 -9.04
C ALA A 63 3.67 13.74 -9.50
N SER A 64 2.91 14.49 -8.70
CA SER A 64 1.54 14.89 -9.04
C SER A 64 1.49 15.74 -10.30
N GLN A 65 2.36 16.74 -10.41
CA GLN A 65 2.48 17.57 -11.60
C GLN A 65 2.90 16.77 -12.82
N PHE A 66 3.86 15.84 -12.64
CA PHE A 66 4.35 15.02 -13.75
C PHE A 66 3.27 14.08 -14.30
N TYR A 67 2.60 13.32 -13.41
CA TYR A 67 1.67 12.27 -13.81
C TYR A 67 0.23 12.76 -14.05
N TYR A 68 -0.23 13.78 -13.30
CA TYR A 68 -1.63 14.19 -13.29
C TYR A 68 -1.86 15.65 -13.64
N LYS A 69 -0.80 16.47 -13.84
CA LYS A 69 -0.86 17.88 -14.19
C LYS A 69 -1.64 18.73 -13.17
N LYS A 70 -1.57 18.36 -11.90
CA LYS A 70 -2.23 19.07 -10.80
C LYS A 70 -1.39 19.03 -9.53
N SER A 71 -1.67 19.93 -8.59
CA SER A 71 -1.03 19.92 -7.27
C SER A 71 -1.33 18.64 -6.48
N CYS A 72 -0.38 18.20 -5.65
CA CYS A 72 -0.52 17.05 -4.77
C CYS A 72 -1.75 17.15 -3.85
N GLN A 73 -2.12 18.37 -3.43
CA GLN A 73 -3.32 18.62 -2.61
C GLN A 73 -4.63 18.37 -3.36
N ASN A 74 -4.62 18.47 -4.69
CA ASN A 74 -5.80 18.34 -5.54
C ASN A 74 -5.95 16.92 -6.13
N LEU A 75 -5.13 15.97 -5.69
CA LEU A 75 -5.27 14.58 -6.10
C LEU A 75 -6.56 13.98 -5.55
N THR A 76 -7.28 13.28 -6.42
CA THR A 76 -8.37 12.41 -5.97
C THR A 76 -7.82 11.25 -5.15
N ARG A 77 -8.66 10.63 -4.31
CA ARG A 77 -8.27 9.45 -3.52
C ARG A 77 -7.73 8.31 -4.41
N SER A 78 -8.31 8.12 -5.59
CA SER A 78 -7.86 7.11 -6.54
C SER A 78 -6.47 7.43 -7.10
N GLU A 79 -6.20 8.67 -7.48
CA GLU A 79 -4.88 9.11 -7.95
C GLU A 79 -3.82 9.01 -6.85
N ALA A 80 -4.14 9.45 -5.63
CA ALA A 80 -3.27 9.34 -4.48
C ALA A 80 -2.93 7.87 -4.14
N ALA A 81 -3.92 6.97 -4.18
CA ALA A 81 -3.69 5.55 -3.96
C ALA A 81 -2.83 4.90 -5.05
N ARG A 82 -2.99 5.30 -6.31
CA ARG A 82 -2.15 4.85 -7.42
C ARG A 82 -0.70 5.36 -7.27
N LEU A 83 -0.51 6.61 -6.88
CA LEU A 83 0.82 7.14 -6.53
C LEU A 83 1.43 6.36 -5.36
N ALA A 84 0.68 6.14 -4.29
CA ALA A 84 1.16 5.37 -3.15
C ALA A 84 1.58 3.93 -3.53
N ALA A 85 0.91 3.31 -4.50
CA ALA A 85 1.30 2.00 -5.00
C ALA A 85 2.67 2.01 -5.70
N VAL A 86 3.05 3.11 -6.34
CA VAL A 86 4.37 3.29 -7.00
C VAL A 86 5.52 3.26 -6.01
N LEU A 87 5.32 3.72 -4.76
CA LEU A 87 6.37 3.78 -3.72
C LEU A 87 7.05 2.44 -3.43
N SER A 88 6.42 1.32 -3.78
CA SER A 88 7.01 -0.01 -3.61
C SER A 88 8.19 -0.27 -4.56
N MET A 89 8.14 0.26 -5.78
CA MET A 89 9.18 0.14 -6.81
C MET A 89 9.20 1.40 -7.71
N PRO A 90 9.60 2.57 -7.21
CA PRO A 90 9.41 3.84 -7.89
C PRO A 90 10.23 3.98 -9.19
N SER A 91 11.34 3.27 -9.30
CA SER A 91 12.14 3.28 -10.54
C SER A 91 11.57 2.43 -11.67
N LYS A 92 10.59 1.53 -11.36
CA LYS A 92 10.05 0.56 -12.31
C LYS A 92 8.56 0.75 -12.60
N LEU A 93 7.84 1.40 -11.69
CA LEU A 93 6.39 1.57 -11.77
C LEU A 93 6.01 3.02 -12.04
N THR A 94 4.87 3.19 -12.70
CA THR A 94 4.17 4.47 -12.83
C THR A 94 2.70 4.29 -12.39
N PRO A 95 1.98 5.35 -12.01
CA PRO A 95 0.58 5.24 -11.58
C PRO A 95 -0.37 4.67 -12.65
N HIS A 96 0.03 4.77 -13.92
CA HIS A 96 -0.75 4.32 -15.07
C HIS A 96 -0.42 2.89 -15.52
N HIS A 97 0.57 2.23 -14.91
CA HIS A 97 0.93 0.85 -15.25
C HIS A 97 -0.22 -0.11 -14.94
N LYS A 98 -0.64 -0.86 -15.95
CA LYS A 98 -1.67 -1.92 -15.84
C LYS A 98 -1.01 -3.28 -15.68
N THR A 99 -0.28 -3.48 -14.58
CA THR A 99 0.34 -4.77 -14.25
C THR A 99 -0.43 -5.46 -13.12
N ASN A 100 -0.37 -6.79 -13.09
CA ASN A 100 -0.97 -7.59 -12.00
C ASN A 100 -0.43 -7.14 -10.61
N TYR A 101 0.85 -6.79 -10.54
CA TYR A 101 1.46 -6.28 -9.33
C TYR A 101 0.82 -4.95 -8.86
N MET A 102 0.64 -3.99 -9.78
CA MET A 102 -0.04 -2.72 -9.48
C MET A 102 -1.47 -2.94 -9.03
N GLY A 103 -2.21 -3.83 -9.72
CA GLY A 103 -3.58 -4.19 -9.33
C GLY A 103 -3.65 -4.72 -7.89
N LYS A 104 -2.79 -5.67 -7.52
CA LYS A 104 -2.70 -6.20 -6.15
C LYS A 104 -2.34 -5.12 -5.12
N ARG A 105 -1.43 -4.20 -5.44
CA ARG A 105 -1.06 -3.09 -4.56
C ARG A 105 -2.20 -2.11 -4.35
N ILE A 106 -2.89 -1.73 -5.42
CA ILE A 106 -4.04 -0.83 -5.36
C ILE A 106 -5.18 -1.48 -4.58
N ALA A 107 -5.45 -2.77 -4.79
CA ALA A 107 -6.45 -3.52 -4.02
C ALA A 107 -6.13 -3.54 -2.52
N MET A 108 -4.87 -3.79 -2.14
CA MET A 108 -4.43 -3.77 -0.74
C MET A 108 -4.59 -2.37 -0.11
N ILE A 109 -4.22 -1.31 -0.84
CA ILE A 109 -4.40 0.07 -0.38
C ILE A 109 -5.89 0.39 -0.24
N GLY A 110 -6.70 0.04 -1.24
CA GLY A 110 -8.15 0.23 -1.22
C GLY A 110 -8.81 -0.48 -0.03
N GLN A 111 -8.42 -1.73 0.23
CA GLN A 111 -8.91 -2.49 1.38
C GLN A 111 -8.58 -1.82 2.71
N ASN A 112 -7.35 -1.32 2.89
CA ASN A 112 -6.98 -0.59 4.10
C ASN A 112 -7.78 0.71 4.25
N LEU A 113 -7.93 1.50 3.18
CA LEU A 113 -8.73 2.71 3.20
C LEU A 113 -10.20 2.43 3.55
N TYR A 114 -10.74 1.32 3.04
CA TYR A 114 -12.11 0.89 3.33
C TYR A 114 -12.28 0.44 4.78
N LEU A 115 -11.37 -0.37 5.31
CA LEU A 115 -11.38 -0.82 6.71
C LEU A 115 -11.30 0.36 7.70
N HIS A 116 -10.54 1.40 7.36
CA HIS A 116 -10.46 2.65 8.13
C HIS A 116 -11.59 3.65 7.84
N LYS A 117 -12.63 3.24 7.10
CA LYS A 117 -13.80 4.07 6.73
C LYS A 117 -13.43 5.40 6.04
N THR A 118 -12.28 5.42 5.36
CA THR A 118 -11.80 6.60 4.61
C THR A 118 -12.49 6.72 3.25
N ILE A 119 -12.90 5.58 2.69
CA ILE A 119 -13.64 5.49 1.43
C ILE A 119 -14.90 4.65 1.61
N ASN A 120 -15.94 4.95 0.82
CA ASN A 120 -17.19 4.20 0.77
C ASN A 120 -17.15 3.09 -0.31
N ASP A 121 -18.24 2.31 -0.43
CA ASP A 121 -18.37 1.19 -1.35
C ASP A 121 -18.14 1.59 -2.80
N SER A 122 -18.74 2.69 -3.27
CA SER A 122 -18.59 3.15 -4.64
C SER A 122 -17.17 3.63 -4.93
N GLN A 123 -16.53 4.29 -3.98
CA GLN A 123 -15.12 4.72 -4.08
C GLN A 123 -14.16 3.52 -4.05
N TYR A 124 -14.46 2.50 -3.24
CA TYR A 124 -13.70 1.25 -3.24
C TYR A 124 -13.75 0.55 -4.60
N PHE A 125 -14.95 0.39 -5.16
CA PHE A 125 -15.14 -0.21 -6.48
C PHE A 125 -14.43 0.60 -7.58
N SER A 126 -14.59 1.91 -7.57
CA SER A 126 -13.93 2.82 -8.54
C SER A 126 -12.40 2.74 -8.46
N LEU A 127 -11.83 2.55 -7.25
CA LEU A 127 -10.39 2.46 -7.05
C LEU A 127 -9.82 1.12 -7.47
N THR A 128 -10.46 0.02 -7.04
CA THR A 128 -9.91 -1.34 -7.11
C THR A 128 -10.46 -2.15 -8.28
N GLY A 129 -11.64 -1.82 -8.77
CA GLY A 129 -12.43 -2.64 -9.70
C GLY A 129 -13.02 -3.91 -9.06
N LEU A 130 -12.95 -4.04 -7.73
CA LEU A 130 -13.44 -5.19 -6.98
C LEU A 130 -14.71 -4.83 -6.21
N LEU A 131 -15.58 -5.83 -5.98
CA LEU A 131 -16.74 -5.65 -5.11
C LEU A 131 -16.29 -5.32 -3.68
N PRO A 132 -16.96 -4.37 -3.01
CA PRO A 132 -16.64 -4.04 -1.63
C PRO A 132 -16.94 -5.21 -0.69
N PRO A 133 -16.17 -5.35 0.41
CA PRO A 133 -16.33 -6.45 1.36
C PRO A 133 -17.72 -6.53 2.00
N SER A 134 -18.48 -5.43 2.08
CA SER A 134 -19.88 -5.40 2.50
C SER A 134 -20.76 -6.28 1.62
N MET A 135 -20.66 -6.15 0.30
CA MET A 135 -21.48 -6.88 -0.67
C MET A 135 -21.09 -8.36 -0.80
N VAL A 136 -19.83 -8.72 -0.50
CA VAL A 136 -19.37 -10.12 -0.52
C VAL A 136 -19.92 -10.93 0.66
N LYS A 137 -20.17 -10.28 1.81
CA LYS A 137 -20.75 -10.94 2.99
C LYS A 137 -22.20 -11.33 2.80
N ASP A 138 -22.97 -10.49 2.10
CA ASP A 138 -24.41 -10.73 1.87
C ASP A 138 -24.68 -11.85 0.86
N SER A 139 -23.76 -12.11 -0.06
CA SER A 139 -23.89 -13.24 -1.02
C SER A 139 -23.63 -14.61 -0.39
N ASN A 140 -22.91 -14.68 0.75
CA ASN A 140 -22.66 -15.94 1.47
C ASN A 140 -23.74 -16.27 2.53
N SER A 141 -24.64 -15.33 2.84
CA SER A 141 -25.73 -15.57 3.80
C SER A 141 -26.99 -16.16 3.19
N THR A 142 -27.07 -16.26 1.85
CA THR A 142 -28.28 -16.76 1.15
C THR A 142 -28.19 -18.22 0.69
N SER A 143 -27.12 -18.97 1.06
CA SER A 143 -26.98 -20.38 0.69
C SER A 143 -26.81 -21.28 1.92
N SER A 144 -27.73 -21.17 2.87
CA SER A 144 -27.90 -22.21 3.90
C SER A 144 -29.39 -22.57 4.00
N SER A 145 -29.83 -23.48 3.15
CA SER A 145 -31.01 -24.31 3.40
C SER A 145 -30.54 -25.74 3.68
N PRO A 146 -31.15 -26.41 4.67
CA PRO A 146 -30.66 -27.67 5.20
C PRO A 146 -31.29 -28.86 4.51
N GLU A 147 -30.48 -29.86 4.22
CA GLU A 147 -30.82 -31.30 4.07
C GLU A 147 -29.61 -32.00 3.47
N ASN A 148 -29.00 -33.01 4.03
CA ASN A 148 -29.49 -34.30 4.44
C ASN A 148 -28.43 -35.05 5.28
N LYS A 149 -28.87 -35.67 6.37
CA LYS A 149 -28.15 -36.67 7.12
C LYS A 149 -28.08 -37.99 6.34
N LYS A 150 -26.98 -38.74 6.65
CA LYS A 150 -26.64 -40.16 6.40
C LYS A 150 -25.64 -40.32 5.27
N GLU A 151 -24.50 -40.94 5.47
CA GLU A 151 -24.23 -42.27 6.01
C GLU A 151 -22.74 -42.42 6.37
N LYS A 152 -22.50 -43.17 7.44
CA LYS A 152 -21.22 -43.77 7.82
C LYS A 152 -20.72 -44.72 6.73
N LYS A 153 -19.40 -44.68 6.42
CA LYS A 153 -18.62 -45.91 6.29
C LYS A 153 -17.13 -45.65 6.54
N ASP A 154 -16.71 -46.29 7.55
CA ASP A 154 -15.38 -46.71 7.96
C ASP A 154 -14.56 -47.26 6.78
N ASN A 155 -13.31 -46.83 6.65
CA ASN A 155 -12.23 -47.73 6.22
C ASN A 155 -10.88 -47.09 6.56
N ARG A 156 -10.30 -47.59 7.65
CA ARG A 156 -8.84 -47.62 7.84
C ARG A 156 -8.25 -48.39 6.68
N ILE A 157 -7.04 -47.99 6.28
CA ILE A 157 -5.84 -48.81 6.00
C ILE A 157 -4.68 -47.91 5.61
N PHE A 158 -3.66 -47.93 6.43
CA PHE A 158 -2.19 -48.00 6.23
C PHE A 158 -1.63 -47.62 4.85
N TYR A 159 -0.74 -46.69 4.77
CA TYR A 159 0.75 -46.75 4.83
C TYR A 159 1.29 -45.34 5.00
#